data_9d7db9cf615f00a2550d18e1039d8664
#
_entry.id   9d7db9cf615f00a2550d18e1039d8664
#
_cell.length_a   1.000
_cell.length_b   1.000
_cell.length_c   1.000
_cell.angle_alpha   90.00
_cell.angle_beta   90.00
_cell.angle_gamma   90.00
#
_symmetry.space_group_name_H-M   'P 1'
#
loop_
_entity.id
_entity.type
_entity.pdbx_description
1 polymer ?
#
loop_
_entity_poly.entity_id
_entity_poly.type
_entity_poly.pdbx_seq_one_letter_code
_entity_poly.pdbx_strand_id
1 'polypeptide(L)'
;MIISRTPFRISLFGGGTDYPGWYKENGGAVISASINKYCFITLRELPPFFPYKYRVRYYKREEVTSRDLIEHPSVREVLNFLNIDQGVEVVHHADLPARSGLGSSSTVLSTNIYTTSGR
;
A
#
# COMPACT_ATOMS: atom_id res chain seq x y z
N MET A 1 10.63 -12.97 6.17
CA MET A 1 10.50 -11.77 5.31
C MET A 1 9.61 -12.10 4.13
N ILE A 2 8.67 -11.21 3.82
CA ILE A 2 7.75 -11.36 2.71
C ILE A 2 8.01 -10.23 1.72
N ILE A 3 8.09 -10.54 0.43
CA ILE A 3 8.23 -9.55 -0.64
C ILE A 3 7.06 -9.73 -1.60
N SER A 4 6.31 -8.66 -1.83
CA SER A 4 5.23 -8.63 -2.79
C SER A 4 5.57 -7.71 -3.96
N ARG A 5 5.23 -8.12 -5.15
CA ARG A 5 5.41 -7.36 -6.39
C ARG A 5 4.06 -7.22 -7.09
N THR A 6 3.63 -6.00 -7.31
CA THR A 6 2.35 -5.71 -7.94
C THR A 6 2.55 -4.75 -9.13
N PRO A 7 2.04 -5.07 -10.33
CA PRO A 7 2.19 -4.19 -11.47
C PRO A 7 1.35 -2.93 -11.32
N PHE A 8 1.85 -1.83 -11.84
CA PHE A 8 1.04 -0.64 -12.08
C PHE A 8 0.07 -0.88 -13.23
N ARG A 9 -0.95 -0.05 -13.33
CA ARG A 9 -1.96 -0.13 -14.39
C ARG A 9 -2.20 1.24 -15.02
N ILE A 10 -2.57 1.20 -16.30
CA ILE A 10 -3.11 2.35 -17.02
C ILE A 10 -4.62 2.14 -17.12
N SER A 11 -5.40 3.09 -16.61
CA SER A 11 -6.84 3.14 -16.80
C SER A 11 -7.12 3.96 -18.06
N LEU A 12 -7.60 3.30 -19.11
CA LEU A 12 -7.86 3.93 -20.40
C LEU A 12 -9.18 4.68 -20.38
N PHE A 13 -10.23 4.09 -19.80
CA PHE A 13 -11.56 4.66 -19.73
C PHE A 13 -12.27 4.26 -18.44
N GLY A 14 -13.17 5.09 -17.96
CA GLY A 14 -14.12 4.77 -16.92
C GLY A 14 -13.67 5.07 -15.48
N GLY A 15 -12.47 5.59 -15.25
CA GLY A 15 -11.96 5.91 -13.91
C GLY A 15 -12.84 6.89 -13.13
N GLY A 16 -13.58 7.75 -13.81
CA GLY A 16 -14.56 8.65 -13.18
C GLY A 16 -15.75 7.96 -12.54
N THR A 17 -16.00 6.68 -12.86
CA THR A 17 -17.10 5.90 -12.27
C THR A 17 -16.67 5.14 -11.00
N ASP A 18 -15.43 5.28 -10.54
CA ASP A 18 -14.91 4.60 -9.35
C ASP A 18 -15.40 5.20 -8.02
N TYR A 19 -16.08 6.33 -8.08
CA TYR A 19 -16.59 7.00 -6.88
C TYR A 19 -17.90 6.39 -6.38
N PRO A 20 -17.98 6.03 -5.08
CA PRO A 20 -19.19 5.40 -4.51
C PRO A 20 -20.47 6.22 -4.71
N GLY A 21 -20.39 7.53 -4.68
CA GLY A 21 -21.52 8.42 -4.94
C GLY A 21 -22.07 8.32 -6.35
N TRP A 22 -21.27 7.81 -7.29
CA TRP A 22 -21.72 7.59 -8.67
C TRP A 22 -22.13 6.14 -8.94
N TYR A 23 -21.24 5.17 -8.67
CA TYR A 23 -21.49 3.78 -9.10
C TYR A 23 -22.62 3.09 -8.33
N LYS A 24 -22.92 3.53 -7.12
CA LYS A 24 -24.03 2.98 -6.33
C LYS A 24 -25.40 3.26 -6.97
N GLU A 25 -25.51 4.39 -7.66
CA GLU A 25 -26.77 4.81 -8.30
C GLU A 25 -26.79 4.55 -9.81
N ASN A 26 -25.66 4.74 -10.48
CA ASN A 26 -25.57 4.73 -11.94
C ASN A 26 -24.79 3.52 -12.50
N GLY A 27 -24.18 2.71 -11.62
CA GLY A 27 -23.25 1.69 -12.05
C GLY A 27 -21.92 2.29 -12.51
N GLY A 28 -21.00 1.43 -12.91
CA GLY A 28 -19.69 1.85 -13.39
C GLY A 28 -18.99 0.75 -14.16
N ALA A 29 -18.07 1.13 -15.02
CA ALA A 29 -17.21 0.21 -15.75
C ALA A 29 -15.89 0.90 -16.05
N VAL A 30 -14.80 0.11 -16.04
CA VAL A 30 -13.46 0.58 -16.37
C VAL A 30 -12.79 -0.34 -17.38
N ILE A 31 -11.94 0.23 -18.22
CA ILE A 31 -11.01 -0.51 -19.06
C ILE A 31 -9.61 -0.11 -18.65
N SER A 32 -8.83 -1.08 -18.18
CA SER A 32 -7.48 -0.84 -17.73
C SER A 32 -6.55 -1.98 -18.17
N ALA A 33 -5.26 -1.69 -18.22
CA ALA A 33 -4.23 -2.65 -18.55
C ALA A 33 -3.07 -2.55 -17.56
N SER A 34 -2.53 -3.68 -17.15
CA SER A 34 -1.29 -3.74 -16.40
C SER A 34 -0.12 -3.36 -17.30
N ILE A 35 0.89 -2.74 -16.71
CA ILE A 35 2.12 -2.36 -17.42
C ILE A 35 3.34 -3.02 -16.76
N ASN A 36 4.45 -3.04 -17.48
CA ASN A 36 5.72 -3.61 -17.00
C ASN A 36 6.48 -2.62 -16.10
N LYS A 37 5.79 -2.08 -15.11
CA LYS A 37 6.33 -1.28 -14.01
C LYS A 37 5.67 -1.74 -12.72
N TYR A 38 6.43 -1.82 -11.64
CA TYR A 38 6.02 -2.53 -10.44
C TYR A 38 6.17 -1.69 -9.19
N CYS A 39 5.29 -1.98 -8.24
CA CYS A 39 5.42 -1.60 -6.84
C CYS A 39 5.87 -2.82 -6.05
N PHE A 40 6.85 -2.65 -5.19
CA PHE A 40 7.37 -3.68 -4.31
C PHE A 40 7.13 -3.28 -2.86
N ILE A 41 6.57 -4.19 -2.08
CA ILE A 41 6.47 -4.05 -0.64
C ILE A 41 7.24 -5.20 0.01
N THR A 42 8.16 -4.86 0.89
CA THR A 42 8.85 -5.83 1.75
C THR A 42 8.33 -5.68 3.16
N LEU A 43 7.92 -6.78 3.75
CA LEU A 43 7.49 -6.85 5.14
C LEU A 43 8.36 -7.84 5.91
N ARG A 44 8.84 -7.43 7.08
CA ARG A 44 9.52 -8.34 8.02
C ARG A 44 9.15 -8.00 9.46
N GLU A 45 9.29 -8.99 10.33
CA GLU A 45 9.25 -8.74 11.76
C GLU A 45 10.46 -7.88 12.17
N LEU A 46 10.20 -6.88 13.00
CA LEU A 46 11.24 -6.05 13.56
C LEU A 46 11.69 -6.65 14.89
N PRO A 47 12.99 -6.97 15.06
CA PRO A 47 13.50 -7.51 16.31
C PRO A 47 13.23 -6.59 17.50
N PRO A 48 12.97 -7.11 18.70
CA PRO A 48 12.55 -6.33 19.86
C PRO A 48 13.65 -5.44 20.48
N PHE A 49 14.86 -5.54 20.00
CA PHE A 49 15.98 -4.72 20.51
C PHE A 49 15.97 -3.28 19.99
N PHE A 50 15.12 -2.96 18.99
CA PHE A 50 14.99 -1.58 18.51
C PHE A 50 14.12 -0.75 19.47
N PRO A 51 14.44 0.56 19.64
CA PRO A 51 13.66 1.45 20.51
C PRO A 51 12.29 1.85 19.93
N TYR A 52 11.97 1.42 18.72
CA TYR A 52 10.69 1.64 18.04
C TYR A 52 10.08 0.30 17.65
N LYS A 53 8.76 0.28 17.47
CA LYS A 53 8.01 -0.92 17.13
C LYS A 53 7.70 -1.04 15.64
N TYR A 54 7.52 0.10 14.96
CA TYR A 54 7.19 0.15 13.53
C TYR A 54 8.22 0.99 12.79
N ARG A 55 8.72 0.45 11.70
CA ARG A 55 9.59 1.16 10.76
C ARG A 55 8.94 1.14 9.38
N VAL A 56 8.72 2.31 8.81
CA VAL A 56 8.19 2.46 7.45
C VAL A 56 9.19 3.22 6.60
N ARG A 57 9.58 2.67 5.45
CA ARG A 57 10.54 3.26 4.52
C ARG A 57 9.92 3.36 3.13
N TYR A 58 9.90 4.57 2.65
CA TYR A 58 9.47 4.93 1.29
C TYR A 58 10.41 6.03 0.78
N TYR A 59 9.95 7.17 0.28
CA TYR A 59 10.83 8.35 0.09
C TYR A 59 11.23 8.99 1.43
N LYS A 60 10.52 8.69 2.48
CA LYS A 60 10.76 9.12 3.86
C LYS A 60 10.99 7.90 4.73
N ARG A 61 11.64 8.07 5.87
CA ARG A 61 11.80 7.04 6.88
C ARG A 61 11.05 7.44 8.15
N GLU A 62 10.23 6.52 8.64
CA GLU A 62 9.49 6.69 9.88
C GLU A 62 9.84 5.56 10.84
N GLU A 63 10.05 5.91 12.10
CA GLU A 63 10.31 4.98 13.20
C GLU A 63 9.44 5.39 14.37
N VAL A 64 8.42 4.61 14.66
CA VAL A 64 7.38 4.96 15.65
C VAL A 64 7.08 3.80 16.58
N THR A 65 6.56 4.12 17.77
CA THR A 65 6.21 3.12 18.79
C THR A 65 4.78 2.63 18.69
N SER A 66 3.90 3.36 17.98
CA SER A 66 2.50 3.02 17.80
C SER A 66 2.08 3.17 16.34
N ARG A 67 1.13 2.33 15.90
CA ARG A 67 0.57 2.36 14.55
C ARG A 67 -0.03 3.73 14.19
N ASP A 68 -0.69 4.35 15.15
CA ASP A 68 -1.38 5.64 14.94
C ASP A 68 -0.43 6.80 14.65
N LEU A 69 0.83 6.65 15.02
CA LEU A 69 1.89 7.63 14.76
C LEU A 69 2.48 7.54 13.35
N ILE A 70 2.12 6.52 12.58
CA ILE A 70 2.58 6.36 11.20
C ILE A 70 1.94 7.44 10.33
N GLU A 71 2.75 8.25 9.67
CA GLU A 71 2.27 9.31 8.78
C GLU A 71 1.77 8.76 7.44
N HIS A 72 2.38 7.67 6.92
CA HIS A 72 1.96 7.06 5.66
C HIS A 72 0.54 6.48 5.77
N PRO A 73 -0.47 7.09 5.13
CA PRO A 73 -1.86 6.73 5.43
C PRO A 73 -2.22 5.29 5.06
N SER A 74 -1.79 4.82 3.90
CA SER A 74 -2.12 3.46 3.45
C SER A 74 -1.51 2.39 4.36
N VAL A 75 -0.27 2.57 4.81
CA VAL A 75 0.38 1.63 5.73
C VAL A 75 -0.31 1.65 7.10
N ARG A 76 -0.58 2.83 7.63
CA ARG A 76 -1.28 2.99 8.91
C ARG A 76 -2.65 2.30 8.91
N GLU A 77 -3.45 2.56 7.89
CA GLU A 77 -4.81 2.01 7.81
C GLU A 77 -4.81 0.50 7.61
N VAL A 78 -3.89 -0.05 6.82
CA VAL A 78 -3.77 -1.50 6.64
C VAL A 78 -3.34 -2.19 7.94
N LEU A 79 -2.34 -1.67 8.64
CA LEU A 79 -1.89 -2.24 9.92
C LEU A 79 -2.98 -2.17 10.99
N ASN A 80 -3.77 -1.10 11.00
CA ASN A 80 -4.93 -0.96 11.89
C ASN A 80 -6.05 -1.94 11.51
N PHE A 81 -6.40 -2.02 10.25
CA PHE A 81 -7.44 -2.91 9.75
C PHE A 81 -7.15 -4.39 10.05
N LEU A 82 -5.89 -4.79 9.87
CA LEU A 82 -5.45 -6.16 10.13
C LEU A 82 -5.05 -6.41 11.59
N ASN A 83 -5.13 -5.39 12.42
CA ASN A 83 -4.79 -5.44 13.85
C ASN A 83 -3.40 -6.03 14.13
N ILE A 84 -2.39 -5.56 13.41
CA ILE A 84 -1.00 -6.02 13.53
C ILE A 84 -0.35 -5.33 14.73
N ASP A 85 -0.21 -6.04 15.84
CA ASP A 85 0.39 -5.50 17.08
C ASP A 85 1.87 -5.82 17.23
N GLN A 86 2.38 -6.78 16.50
CA GLN A 86 3.81 -7.09 16.51
C GLN A 86 4.63 -6.04 15.76
N GLY A 87 5.87 -5.85 16.18
CA GLY A 87 6.79 -4.91 15.51
C GLY A 87 7.07 -5.34 14.07
N VAL A 88 6.91 -4.44 13.12
CA VAL A 88 7.14 -4.73 11.70
C VAL A 88 7.90 -3.61 11.01
N GLU A 89 8.69 -4.00 10.02
CA GLU A 89 9.31 -3.10 9.06
C GLU A 89 8.60 -3.26 7.71
N VAL A 90 8.14 -2.15 7.17
CA VAL A 90 7.53 -2.07 5.84
C VAL A 90 8.43 -1.21 4.95
N VAL A 91 8.90 -1.76 3.85
CA VAL A 91 9.71 -1.03 2.86
C VAL A 91 8.97 -0.99 1.54
N HIS A 92 8.74 0.20 1.03
CA HIS A 92 8.06 0.46 -0.23
C HIS A 92 9.06 0.93 -1.30
N HIS A 93 9.11 0.23 -2.41
CA HIS A 93 9.82 0.62 -3.62
C HIS A 93 8.86 0.66 -4.80
N ALA A 94 9.02 1.63 -5.67
CA ALA A 94 8.19 1.75 -6.86
C ALA A 94 9.05 2.14 -8.06
N ASP A 95 8.75 1.55 -9.21
CA ASP A 95 9.39 1.89 -10.49
C ASP A 95 8.91 3.23 -11.04
N LEU A 96 7.82 3.76 -10.51
CA LEU A 96 7.22 5.04 -10.92
C LEU A 96 7.03 5.96 -9.73
N PRO A 97 7.11 7.29 -9.93
CA PRO A 97 6.91 8.25 -8.86
C PRO A 97 5.47 8.25 -8.35
N ALA A 98 5.29 8.66 -7.10
CA ALA A 98 3.98 8.90 -6.53
C ALA A 98 3.21 9.97 -7.34
N ARG A 99 1.87 9.88 -7.32
CA ARG A 99 0.98 10.82 -8.02
C ARG A 99 1.16 10.84 -9.54
N SER A 100 1.62 9.74 -10.11
CA SER A 100 1.74 9.59 -11.57
C SER A 100 0.40 9.34 -12.28
N GLY A 101 -0.70 9.17 -11.53
CA GLY A 101 -2.01 8.84 -12.09
C GLY A 101 -2.17 7.39 -12.51
N LEU A 102 -1.17 6.54 -12.25
CA LEU A 102 -1.15 5.13 -12.68
C LEU A 102 -1.58 4.16 -11.58
N GLY A 103 -2.38 4.63 -10.61
CA GLY A 103 -2.94 3.80 -9.55
C GLY A 103 -1.96 3.46 -8.43
N SER A 104 -0.96 4.30 -8.18
CA SER A 104 0.07 4.04 -7.16
C SER A 104 -0.52 3.80 -5.76
N SER A 105 -1.49 4.59 -5.34
CA SER A 105 -2.11 4.44 -4.02
C SER A 105 -2.86 3.11 -3.88
N SER A 106 -3.65 2.71 -4.85
CA SER A 106 -4.39 1.45 -4.84
C SER A 106 -3.45 0.24 -4.95
N THR A 107 -2.37 0.37 -5.71
CA THR A 107 -1.33 -0.66 -5.83
C THR A 107 -0.62 -0.88 -4.49
N VAL A 108 -0.23 0.19 -3.80
CA VAL A 108 0.38 0.12 -2.47
C VAL A 108 -0.57 -0.53 -1.47
N LEU A 109 -1.84 -0.14 -1.48
CA LEU A 109 -2.84 -0.68 -0.56
C LEU A 109 -3.07 -2.18 -0.78
N SER A 110 -3.29 -2.61 -2.01
CA SER A 110 -3.48 -4.03 -2.33
C SER A 110 -2.23 -4.86 -2.00
N THR A 111 -1.05 -4.37 -2.34
CA THR A 111 0.22 -5.03 -2.04
C THR A 111 0.41 -5.20 -0.54
N ASN A 112 0.12 -4.18 0.27
CA ASN A 112 0.19 -4.27 1.73
C ASN A 112 -0.77 -5.33 2.28
N ILE A 113 -2.01 -5.40 1.79
CA ILE A 113 -2.99 -6.39 2.23
C ILE A 113 -2.50 -7.81 1.93
N TYR A 114 -2.06 -8.08 0.72
CA TYR A 114 -1.53 -9.41 0.36
C TYR A 114 -0.30 -9.78 1.17
N THR A 115 0.62 -8.86 1.37
CA THR A 115 1.84 -9.09 2.12
C THR A 115 1.55 -9.42 3.59
N THR A 116 0.60 -8.73 4.21
CA THR A 116 0.25 -8.93 5.62
C THR A 116 -0.70 -10.09 5.85
N SER A 117 -1.63 -10.36 4.95
CA SER A 117 -2.57 -11.47 5.08
C SER A 117 -1.95 -12.84 4.77
N GLY A 118 -0.83 -12.87 4.08
CA GLY A 118 -0.08 -14.11 3.78
C GLY A 118 0.67 -14.73 4.95
N ARG A 119 0.44 -14.22 6.15
CA ARG A 119 0.96 -14.81 7.40
C ARG A 119 0.05 -15.95 7.88
#